data_bac6e419940dd44ed7c531f6c134e984
#
_entry.id   bac6e419940dd44ed7c531f6c134e984
#
_cell.length_a   1.000
_cell.length_b   1.000
_cell.length_c   1.000
_cell.angle_alpha   90.00
_cell.angle_beta   90.00
_cell.angle_gamma   90.00
#
_symmetry.space_group_name_H-M   'P 1'
#
loop_
_entity.id
_entity.type
_entity.pdbx_description
1 polymer ?
#
loop_
_entity_poly.entity_id
_entity_poly.type
_entity_poly.pdbx_seq_one_letter_code
_entity_poly.pdbx_strand_id
1 'polypeptide(L)'
;MLEALRREVCEQNHELPRNGLVTGSGGNVSGRDPETGLVVIKPSGVKFAKLTAETMVVVDLDGTVVEGEMKPSVDTGIHLYVYRHRPDVMGMCHTHSPYATSFAARGERIPAVLTPITHMLGRDVPCSRYATPGEVDTGQAILEAAEGGKAALVKAHGVFTMGKSATEATSIAMYLEEAAMTTHLAMTRGPVEDLPQDEIDRCYAWFRQNYGQAGAKKVNA
;
A
#
# COMPACT_ATOMS: atom_id res chain seq x y z
N MET A 1 4.61 16.33 18.23
CA MET A 1 5.54 15.19 18.03
C MET A 1 5.47 14.72 16.57
N LEU A 2 6.58 14.27 15.97
CA LEU A 2 6.65 13.72 14.60
C LEU A 2 6.02 14.61 13.49
N GLU A 3 6.26 15.91 13.51
CA GLU A 3 5.57 16.86 12.64
C GLU A 3 5.81 16.58 11.13
N ALA A 4 7.04 16.21 10.76
CA ALA A 4 7.37 15.88 9.38
C ALA A 4 6.62 14.62 8.91
N LEU A 5 6.57 13.56 9.73
CA LEU A 5 5.84 12.34 9.41
C LEU A 5 4.33 12.56 9.37
N ARG A 6 3.76 13.41 10.26
CA ARG A 6 2.35 13.80 10.20
C ARG A 6 2.00 14.50 8.89
N ARG A 7 2.87 15.40 8.42
CA ARG A 7 2.67 16.07 7.12
C ARG A 7 2.74 15.07 5.97
N GLU A 8 3.72 14.19 5.96
CA GLU A 8 3.84 13.15 4.94
C GLU A 8 2.58 12.26 4.92
N VAL A 9 2.20 11.69 6.06
CA VAL A 9 1.03 10.80 6.16
C VAL A 9 -0.25 11.53 5.75
N CYS A 10 -0.43 12.79 6.15
CA CYS A 10 -1.57 13.61 5.76
C CYS A 10 -1.63 13.79 4.23
N GLU A 11 -0.53 14.20 3.61
CA GLU A 11 -0.45 14.39 2.16
C GLU A 11 -0.73 13.08 1.41
N GLN A 12 -0.15 11.97 1.85
CA GLN A 12 -0.40 10.67 1.22
C GLN A 12 -1.86 10.22 1.36
N ASN A 13 -2.54 10.56 2.45
CA ASN A 13 -3.99 10.34 2.56
C ASN A 13 -4.77 11.21 1.57
N HIS A 14 -4.35 12.45 1.28
CA HIS A 14 -4.98 13.28 0.24
C HIS A 14 -4.78 12.72 -1.18
N GLU A 15 -3.66 12.04 -1.44
CA GLU A 15 -3.41 11.40 -2.73
C GLU A 15 -4.41 10.28 -3.04
N LEU A 16 -4.97 9.60 -2.04
CA LEU A 16 -5.90 8.49 -2.28
C LEU A 16 -7.14 8.90 -3.10
N PRO A 17 -7.94 9.91 -2.70
CA PRO A 17 -9.07 10.35 -3.50
C PRO A 17 -8.66 11.09 -4.77
N ARG A 18 -7.51 11.79 -4.81
CA ARG A 18 -7.00 12.46 -6.02
C ARG A 18 -6.73 11.46 -7.15
N ASN A 19 -6.30 10.25 -6.79
CA ASN A 19 -6.00 9.18 -7.74
C ASN A 19 -7.12 8.12 -7.88
N GLY A 20 -8.32 8.38 -7.33
CA GLY A 20 -9.47 7.48 -7.47
C GLY A 20 -9.32 6.15 -6.71
N LEU A 21 -8.42 6.08 -5.72
CA LEU A 21 -8.12 4.84 -5.00
C LEU A 21 -9.13 4.52 -3.89
N VAL A 22 -9.95 5.50 -3.51
CA VAL A 22 -10.91 5.38 -2.41
C VAL A 22 -12.17 6.19 -2.65
N THR A 23 -13.24 5.84 -1.94
CA THR A 23 -14.51 6.58 -1.91
C THR A 23 -14.87 6.99 -0.49
N GLY A 24 -15.40 8.19 -0.31
CA GLY A 24 -15.91 8.69 0.98
C GLY A 24 -14.79 8.95 1.99
N SER A 25 -14.71 8.13 3.04
CA SER A 25 -13.65 8.16 4.07
C SER A 25 -12.92 6.82 4.19
N GLY A 26 -13.24 5.89 3.29
CA GLY A 26 -12.62 4.55 3.26
C GLY A 26 -11.14 4.62 2.87
N GLY A 27 -10.37 3.63 3.29
CA GLY A 27 -8.93 3.62 3.07
C GLY A 27 -8.14 4.57 3.96
N ASN A 28 -6.85 4.35 4.06
CA ASN A 28 -5.96 5.14 4.91
C ASN A 28 -4.49 4.87 4.57
N VAL A 29 -3.65 5.81 4.98
CA VAL A 29 -2.19 5.70 4.95
C VAL A 29 -1.67 5.89 6.36
N SER A 30 -0.62 5.15 6.70
CA SER A 30 0.16 5.33 7.91
C SER A 30 1.66 5.39 7.62
N GLY A 31 2.42 5.92 8.57
CA GLY A 31 3.87 5.93 8.54
C GLY A 31 4.44 5.61 9.92
N ARG A 32 5.53 4.85 9.97
CA ARG A 32 6.27 4.53 11.19
C ARG A 32 7.54 5.34 11.25
N ASP A 33 7.79 5.93 12.41
CA ASP A 33 9.05 6.60 12.70
C ASP A 33 10.13 5.58 13.07
N PRO A 34 11.28 5.56 12.36
CA PRO A 34 12.32 4.55 12.61
C PRO A 34 13.05 4.73 13.93
N GLU A 35 13.06 5.95 14.51
CA GLU A 35 13.80 6.24 15.75
C GLU A 35 12.99 5.88 17.00
N THR A 36 11.70 6.24 17.00
CA THR A 36 10.82 6.02 18.16
C THR A 36 9.96 4.77 18.04
N GLY A 37 9.77 4.23 16.82
CA GLY A 37 8.84 3.15 16.54
C GLY A 37 7.37 3.58 16.52
N LEU A 38 7.06 4.85 16.83
CA LEU A 38 5.70 5.38 16.84
C LEU A 38 5.11 5.41 15.42
N VAL A 39 3.81 5.26 15.34
CA VAL A 39 3.08 5.22 14.07
C VAL A 39 2.11 6.39 13.98
N VAL A 40 2.17 7.10 12.88
CA VAL A 40 1.20 8.14 12.51
C VAL A 40 0.17 7.54 11.59
N ILE A 41 -1.12 7.74 11.88
CA ILE A 41 -2.22 7.19 11.07
C ILE A 41 -3.39 8.17 10.96
N LYS A 42 -4.16 8.03 9.87
CA LYS A 42 -5.40 8.77 9.61
C LYS A 42 -6.44 8.54 10.72
N PRO A 43 -7.16 9.61 11.17
CA PRO A 43 -8.29 9.43 12.09
C PRO A 43 -9.48 8.73 11.42
N SER A 44 -10.24 7.98 12.21
CA SER A 44 -11.41 7.21 11.77
C SER A 44 -12.55 8.11 11.29
N GLY A 45 -13.15 7.79 10.15
CA GLY A 45 -14.37 8.43 9.64
C GLY A 45 -14.21 9.89 9.18
N VAL A 46 -13.04 10.48 9.28
CA VAL A 46 -12.78 11.85 8.83
C VAL A 46 -12.63 11.89 7.31
N LYS A 47 -13.40 12.78 6.65
CA LYS A 47 -13.30 12.98 5.19
C LYS A 47 -11.92 13.51 4.83
N PHE A 48 -11.35 13.05 3.71
CA PHE A 48 -10.01 13.43 3.27
C PHE A 48 -9.83 14.95 3.18
N ALA A 49 -10.78 15.68 2.63
CA ALA A 49 -10.73 17.14 2.52
C ALA A 49 -10.65 17.91 3.88
N LYS A 50 -10.88 17.21 5.00
CA LYS A 50 -10.80 17.80 6.36
C LYS A 50 -9.54 17.34 7.12
N LEU A 51 -8.70 16.53 6.51
CA LEU A 51 -7.46 16.09 7.13
C LEU A 51 -6.43 17.22 7.13
N THR A 52 -5.73 17.36 8.23
CA THR A 52 -4.54 18.20 8.38
C THR A 52 -3.47 17.41 9.13
N ALA A 53 -2.24 17.87 9.14
CA ALA A 53 -1.18 17.22 9.90
C ALA A 53 -1.52 17.09 11.39
N GLU A 54 -2.21 18.09 11.95
CA GLU A 54 -2.63 18.13 13.35
C GLU A 54 -3.71 17.10 13.67
N THR A 55 -4.55 16.74 12.69
CA THR A 55 -5.60 15.71 12.87
C THR A 55 -5.08 14.29 12.82
N MET A 56 -3.84 14.07 12.35
CA MET A 56 -3.23 12.73 12.35
C MET A 56 -3.02 12.25 13.80
N VAL A 57 -3.28 10.97 14.02
CA VAL A 57 -3.15 10.34 15.35
C VAL A 57 -1.81 9.63 15.43
N VAL A 58 -1.12 9.79 16.57
CA VAL A 58 0.12 9.06 16.87
C VAL A 58 -0.19 7.94 17.86
N VAL A 59 0.19 6.73 17.50
CA VAL A 59 0.01 5.54 18.35
C VAL A 59 1.33 4.82 18.52
N ASP A 60 1.48 4.09 19.62
CA ASP A 60 2.55 3.12 19.78
C ASP A 60 2.22 1.80 19.07
N LEU A 61 3.17 0.85 19.07
CA LEU A 61 2.96 -0.45 18.43
C LEU A 61 1.93 -1.34 19.14
N ASP A 62 1.53 -1.00 20.36
CA ASP A 62 0.49 -1.70 21.13
C ASP A 62 -0.90 -1.09 20.87
N GLY A 63 -0.97 0.03 20.12
CA GLY A 63 -2.21 0.71 19.74
C GLY A 63 -2.65 1.77 20.74
N THR A 64 -1.80 2.11 21.73
CA THR A 64 -2.09 3.21 22.65
C THR A 64 -1.91 4.54 21.94
N VAL A 65 -2.90 5.44 22.05
CA VAL A 65 -2.78 6.80 21.53
C VAL A 65 -1.79 7.58 22.37
N VAL A 66 -0.68 7.98 21.75
CA VAL A 66 0.38 8.77 22.37
C VAL A 66 0.13 10.26 22.19
N GLU A 67 -0.40 10.66 21.02
CA GLU A 67 -0.72 12.05 20.72
C GLU A 67 -1.87 12.14 19.70
N GLY A 68 -2.78 13.06 19.93
CA GLY A 68 -3.97 13.33 19.11
C GLY A 68 -5.24 13.14 19.90
N GLU A 69 -6.28 13.90 19.53
CA GLU A 69 -7.58 13.89 20.22
C GLU A 69 -8.61 13.00 19.51
N MET A 70 -8.31 12.60 18.27
CA MET A 70 -9.24 11.82 17.46
C MET A 70 -9.01 10.32 17.64
N LYS A 71 -10.06 9.53 17.40
CA LYS A 71 -9.96 8.08 17.34
C LYS A 71 -9.16 7.68 16.07
N PRO A 72 -8.12 6.84 16.19
CA PRO A 72 -7.38 6.35 15.03
C PRO A 72 -8.26 5.48 14.11
N SER A 73 -7.82 5.26 12.87
CA SER A 73 -8.51 4.41 11.89
C SER A 73 -8.88 3.04 12.48
N VAL A 74 -9.99 2.49 12.04
CA VAL A 74 -10.40 1.11 12.41
C VAL A 74 -9.39 0.07 11.95
N ASP A 75 -8.58 0.38 10.93
CA ASP A 75 -7.54 -0.50 10.40
C ASP A 75 -6.21 -0.39 11.15
N THR A 76 -6.12 0.43 12.20
CA THR A 76 -4.89 0.63 12.97
C THR A 76 -4.28 -0.69 13.44
N GLY A 77 -5.10 -1.60 13.97
CA GLY A 77 -4.63 -2.91 14.42
C GLY A 77 -3.95 -3.74 13.31
N ILE A 78 -4.45 -3.65 12.08
CA ILE A 78 -3.89 -4.32 10.90
C ILE A 78 -2.50 -3.74 10.59
N HIS A 79 -2.38 -2.41 10.53
CA HIS A 79 -1.11 -1.73 10.25
C HIS A 79 -0.07 -2.03 11.32
N LEU A 80 -0.45 -1.96 12.60
CA LEU A 80 0.44 -2.26 13.71
C LEU A 80 0.90 -3.72 13.70
N TYR A 81 0.02 -4.66 13.34
CA TYR A 81 0.42 -6.06 13.18
C TYR A 81 1.52 -6.21 12.14
N VAL A 82 1.36 -5.60 10.96
CA VAL A 82 2.38 -5.62 9.91
C VAL A 82 3.68 -4.96 10.39
N TYR A 83 3.64 -3.78 10.99
CA TYR A 83 4.84 -3.11 11.50
C TYR A 83 5.61 -3.90 12.55
N ARG A 84 4.92 -4.66 13.41
CA ARG A 84 5.56 -5.54 14.39
C ARG A 84 6.32 -6.71 13.75
N HIS A 85 5.81 -7.25 12.65
CA HIS A 85 6.36 -8.44 11.99
C HIS A 85 7.27 -8.12 10.79
N ARG A 86 7.25 -6.88 10.30
CA ARG A 86 8.04 -6.38 9.18
C ARG A 86 8.78 -5.09 9.58
N PRO A 87 9.94 -5.22 10.27
CA PRO A 87 10.72 -4.07 10.71
C PRO A 87 11.29 -3.23 9.56
N ASP A 88 11.32 -3.76 8.36
CA ASP A 88 11.72 -3.07 7.13
C ASP A 88 10.61 -2.18 6.54
N VAL A 89 9.36 -2.32 6.98
CA VAL A 89 8.22 -1.53 6.53
C VAL A 89 8.09 -0.28 7.40
N MET A 90 8.11 0.90 6.75
CA MET A 90 7.96 2.21 7.40
C MET A 90 6.71 2.96 6.92
N GLY A 91 6.02 2.46 5.89
CA GLY A 91 4.77 3.02 5.39
C GLY A 91 3.81 1.93 4.95
N MET A 92 2.51 2.16 5.19
CA MET A 92 1.43 1.31 4.70
C MET A 92 0.32 2.15 4.09
N CYS A 93 -0.28 1.60 3.05
CA CYS A 93 -1.45 2.18 2.41
C CYS A 93 -2.52 1.10 2.22
N HIS A 94 -3.75 1.43 2.60
CA HIS A 94 -4.94 0.61 2.39
C HIS A 94 -5.92 1.32 1.46
N THR A 95 -6.38 0.62 0.43
CA THR A 95 -7.31 1.17 -0.56
C THR A 95 -8.42 0.19 -0.91
N HIS A 96 -9.53 0.75 -1.46
CA HIS A 96 -10.60 0.01 -2.11
C HIS A 96 -10.66 0.37 -3.59
N SER A 97 -9.50 0.51 -4.21
CA SER A 97 -9.36 0.90 -5.60
C SER A 97 -10.06 -0.10 -6.52
N PRO A 98 -10.88 0.37 -7.50
CA PRO A 98 -11.91 -0.46 -8.13
C PRO A 98 -11.38 -1.69 -8.85
N TYR A 99 -10.32 -1.54 -9.65
CA TYR A 99 -9.82 -2.65 -10.45
C TYR A 99 -9.07 -3.67 -9.62
N ALA A 100 -8.18 -3.25 -8.73
CA ALA A 100 -7.49 -4.18 -7.84
C ALA A 100 -8.46 -4.89 -6.89
N THR A 101 -9.46 -4.17 -6.36
CA THR A 101 -10.51 -4.77 -5.52
C THR A 101 -11.39 -5.74 -6.31
N SER A 102 -11.54 -5.60 -7.64
CA SER A 102 -12.26 -6.58 -8.44
C SER A 102 -11.58 -7.96 -8.46
N PHE A 103 -10.23 -8.00 -8.46
CA PHE A 103 -9.47 -9.25 -8.28
C PHE A 103 -9.62 -9.79 -6.86
N ALA A 104 -9.54 -8.92 -5.86
CA ALA A 104 -9.77 -9.32 -4.46
C ALA A 104 -11.17 -9.93 -4.23
N ALA A 105 -12.21 -9.36 -4.85
CA ALA A 105 -13.58 -9.87 -4.78
C ALA A 105 -13.71 -11.28 -5.34
N ARG A 106 -12.91 -11.63 -6.34
CA ARG A 106 -12.84 -12.98 -6.92
C ARG A 106 -11.90 -13.92 -6.16
N GLY A 107 -11.07 -13.38 -5.26
CA GLY A 107 -10.00 -14.13 -4.60
C GLY A 107 -8.87 -14.51 -5.55
N GLU A 108 -8.65 -13.70 -6.58
CA GLU A 108 -7.65 -13.90 -7.62
C GLU A 108 -6.47 -12.94 -7.42
N ARG A 109 -5.27 -13.38 -7.78
CA ARG A 109 -4.06 -12.53 -7.84
C ARG A 109 -4.14 -11.59 -9.06
N ILE A 110 -3.43 -10.48 -9.03
CA ILE A 110 -3.16 -9.68 -10.22
C ILE A 110 -1.88 -10.24 -10.86
N PRO A 111 -1.95 -10.82 -12.06
CA PRO A 111 -0.79 -11.41 -12.70
C PRO A 111 0.24 -10.37 -13.16
N ALA A 112 1.51 -10.76 -13.23
CA ALA A 112 2.62 -9.88 -13.62
C ALA A 112 2.74 -9.79 -15.15
N VAL A 113 1.72 -9.27 -15.82
CA VAL A 113 1.65 -9.19 -17.30
C VAL A 113 2.23 -7.90 -17.88
N LEU A 114 2.57 -6.92 -17.02
CA LEU A 114 3.01 -5.60 -17.43
C LEU A 114 4.31 -5.21 -16.73
N THR A 115 5.22 -4.57 -17.45
CA THR A 115 6.48 -4.07 -16.87
C THR A 115 6.27 -3.07 -15.72
N PRO A 116 5.27 -2.13 -15.71
CA PRO A 116 5.06 -1.23 -14.59
C PRO A 116 4.85 -1.93 -13.24
N ILE A 117 4.12 -3.04 -13.18
CA ILE A 117 3.92 -3.78 -11.94
C ILE A 117 5.21 -4.48 -11.50
N THR A 118 5.98 -5.03 -12.46
CA THR A 118 7.26 -5.67 -12.15
C THR A 118 8.30 -4.67 -11.67
N HIS A 119 8.29 -3.44 -12.19
CA HIS A 119 9.18 -2.36 -11.75
C HIS A 119 9.00 -2.03 -10.25
N MET A 120 7.79 -2.01 -9.77
CA MET A 120 7.46 -1.63 -8.39
C MET A 120 7.55 -2.80 -7.42
N LEU A 121 7.12 -3.98 -7.84
CA LEU A 121 6.91 -5.13 -6.96
C LEU A 121 7.88 -6.29 -7.20
N GLY A 122 8.39 -6.46 -8.44
CA GLY A 122 9.25 -7.59 -8.82
C GLY A 122 8.50 -8.92 -8.85
N ARG A 123 7.17 -8.90 -8.87
CA ARG A 123 6.31 -10.08 -8.86
C ARG A 123 4.86 -9.73 -9.18
N ASP A 124 4.00 -10.73 -9.25
CA ASP A 124 2.54 -10.58 -9.19
C ASP A 124 2.05 -10.00 -7.85
N VAL A 125 0.78 -9.64 -7.76
CA VAL A 125 0.14 -9.24 -6.50
C VAL A 125 -0.74 -10.39 -6.00
N PRO A 126 -0.34 -11.10 -4.95
CA PRO A 126 -1.10 -12.22 -4.41
C PRO A 126 -2.39 -11.77 -3.73
N CYS A 127 -3.38 -12.67 -3.71
CA CYS A 127 -4.62 -12.49 -2.95
C CYS A 127 -4.61 -13.41 -1.73
N SER A 128 -4.86 -12.84 -0.55
CA SER A 128 -4.93 -13.60 0.69
C SER A 128 -6.22 -14.42 0.79
N ARG A 129 -6.29 -15.29 1.81
CA ARG A 129 -7.55 -15.84 2.28
C ARG A 129 -8.47 -14.71 2.76
N TYR A 130 -9.77 -15.03 2.91
CA TYR A 130 -10.68 -14.13 3.63
C TYR A 130 -10.23 -13.95 5.08
N ALA A 131 -10.32 -12.73 5.56
CA ALA A 131 -10.04 -12.35 6.95
C ALA A 131 -11.08 -11.32 7.40
N THR A 132 -11.43 -11.32 8.69
CA THR A 132 -12.40 -10.36 9.25
C THR A 132 -11.80 -8.95 9.26
N PRO A 133 -12.46 -7.95 8.64
CA PRO A 133 -11.95 -6.58 8.59
C PRO A 133 -11.73 -5.97 9.99
N GLY A 134 -10.65 -5.19 10.12
CA GLY A 134 -10.30 -4.49 11.37
C GLY A 134 -9.60 -5.33 12.42
N GLU A 135 -9.44 -6.63 12.21
CA GLU A 135 -8.81 -7.55 13.17
C GLU A 135 -7.36 -7.88 12.80
N VAL A 136 -6.62 -8.38 13.80
CA VAL A 136 -5.24 -8.88 13.66
C VAL A 136 -5.15 -10.00 12.59
N ASP A 137 -6.21 -10.80 12.43
CA ASP A 137 -6.31 -11.84 11.42
C ASP A 137 -6.09 -11.31 9.99
N THR A 138 -6.58 -10.10 9.70
CA THR A 138 -6.31 -9.44 8.41
C THR A 138 -4.82 -9.14 8.22
N GLY A 139 -4.15 -8.64 9.27
CA GLY A 139 -2.71 -8.39 9.24
C GLY A 139 -1.90 -9.66 8.99
N GLN A 140 -2.29 -10.75 9.63
CA GLN A 140 -1.69 -12.07 9.40
C GLN A 140 -1.90 -12.56 7.97
N ALA A 141 -3.13 -12.47 7.45
CA ALA A 141 -3.46 -12.89 6.08
C ALA A 141 -2.68 -12.08 5.03
N ILE A 142 -2.46 -10.77 5.27
CA ILE A 142 -1.62 -9.92 4.41
C ILE A 142 -0.18 -10.44 4.37
N LEU A 143 0.42 -10.73 5.53
CA LEU A 143 1.81 -11.17 5.60
C LEU A 143 2.01 -12.56 5.01
N GLU A 144 1.07 -13.48 5.26
CA GLU A 144 1.06 -14.82 4.66
C GLU A 144 1.04 -14.74 3.13
N ALA A 145 0.17 -13.92 2.56
CA ALA A 145 0.04 -13.78 1.11
C ALA A 145 1.22 -13.02 0.50
N ALA A 146 1.67 -11.93 1.13
CA ALA A 146 2.75 -11.10 0.60
C ALA A 146 4.11 -11.82 0.55
N GLU A 147 4.36 -12.83 1.42
CA GLU A 147 5.62 -13.60 1.45
C GLU A 147 6.88 -12.71 1.41
N GLY A 148 6.89 -11.64 2.21
CA GLY A 148 7.96 -10.64 2.20
C GLY A 148 7.86 -9.58 1.10
N GLY A 149 6.91 -9.67 0.19
CA GLY A 149 6.62 -8.67 -0.84
C GLY A 149 6.04 -7.38 -0.27
N LYS A 150 5.74 -6.44 -1.16
CA LYS A 150 5.28 -5.08 -0.83
C LYS A 150 3.78 -4.86 -0.99
N ALA A 151 3.02 -5.85 -1.45
CA ALA A 151 1.59 -5.72 -1.67
C ALA A 151 0.88 -7.06 -1.48
N ALA A 152 -0.37 -7.01 -1.04
CA ALA A 152 -1.32 -8.11 -1.08
C ALA A 152 -2.74 -7.58 -1.25
N LEU A 153 -3.56 -8.34 -1.97
CA LEU A 153 -5.01 -8.21 -1.94
C LEU A 153 -5.54 -8.98 -0.74
N VAL A 154 -6.55 -8.44 -0.08
CA VAL A 154 -7.32 -9.18 0.94
C VAL A 154 -8.64 -9.61 0.31
N LYS A 155 -8.87 -10.93 0.26
CA LYS A 155 -10.05 -11.51 -0.37
C LYS A 155 -11.34 -10.86 0.14
N ALA A 156 -12.21 -10.44 -0.80
CA ALA A 156 -13.48 -9.78 -0.55
C ALA A 156 -13.39 -8.45 0.23
N HIS A 157 -12.20 -7.80 0.24
CA HIS A 157 -12.02 -6.55 0.96
C HIS A 157 -11.35 -5.47 0.09
N GLY A 158 -10.05 -5.53 -0.13
CA GLY A 158 -9.31 -4.49 -0.83
C GLY A 158 -7.81 -4.77 -0.91
N VAL A 159 -7.03 -3.69 -0.91
CA VAL A 159 -5.59 -3.72 -1.18
C VAL A 159 -4.81 -3.18 0.02
N PHE A 160 -3.70 -3.81 0.33
CA PHE A 160 -2.69 -3.30 1.26
C PHE A 160 -1.34 -3.26 0.57
N THR A 161 -0.67 -2.12 0.66
CA THR A 161 0.70 -1.93 0.16
C THR A 161 1.63 -1.47 1.26
N MET A 162 2.89 -1.84 1.15
CA MET A 162 3.94 -1.65 2.14
C MET A 162 5.17 -1.02 1.48
N GLY A 163 5.82 -0.08 2.16
CA GLY A 163 6.99 0.61 1.65
C GLY A 163 7.93 1.08 2.75
N LYS A 164 9.04 1.70 2.35
CA LYS A 164 10.02 2.31 3.25
C LYS A 164 9.60 3.70 3.74
N SER A 165 8.46 4.20 3.27
CA SER A 165 7.82 5.44 3.68
C SER A 165 6.34 5.38 3.33
N ALA A 166 5.53 6.29 3.89
CA ALA A 166 4.13 6.47 3.51
C ALA A 166 4.01 6.80 2.00
N THR A 167 4.93 7.61 1.49
CA THR A 167 5.00 7.98 0.07
C THR A 167 5.26 6.77 -0.83
N GLU A 168 6.21 5.89 -0.49
CA GLU A 168 6.45 4.68 -1.29
C GLU A 168 5.24 3.75 -1.28
N ALA A 169 4.63 3.52 -0.11
CA ALA A 169 3.45 2.66 -0.01
C ALA A 169 2.29 3.17 -0.86
N THR A 170 2.02 4.48 -0.84
CA THR A 170 0.97 5.11 -1.67
C THR A 170 1.30 5.03 -3.16
N SER A 171 2.56 5.28 -3.55
CA SER A 171 2.98 5.15 -4.94
C SER A 171 2.77 3.73 -5.47
N ILE A 172 3.10 2.71 -4.67
CA ILE A 172 2.85 1.31 -5.01
C ILE A 172 1.35 1.07 -5.25
N ALA A 173 0.47 1.62 -4.40
CA ALA A 173 -0.97 1.48 -4.56
C ALA A 173 -1.48 2.10 -5.87
N MET A 174 -0.94 3.25 -6.29
CA MET A 174 -1.29 3.91 -7.56
C MET A 174 -0.89 3.05 -8.77
N TYR A 175 0.37 2.61 -8.83
CA TYR A 175 0.85 1.75 -9.93
C TYR A 175 0.15 0.39 -9.96
N LEU A 176 -0.18 -0.15 -8.79
CA LEU A 176 -0.91 -1.41 -8.66
C LEU A 176 -2.33 -1.27 -9.26
N GLU A 177 -3.05 -0.19 -8.96
CA GLU A 177 -4.37 0.06 -9.53
C GLU A 177 -4.32 0.27 -11.04
N GLU A 178 -3.35 1.03 -11.56
CA GLU A 178 -3.14 1.21 -13.01
C GLU A 178 -2.88 -0.13 -13.70
N ALA A 179 -2.01 -0.97 -13.14
CA ALA A 179 -1.72 -2.29 -13.67
C ALA A 179 -2.93 -3.22 -13.59
N ALA A 180 -3.69 -3.18 -12.49
CA ALA A 180 -4.92 -3.95 -12.32
C ALA A 180 -5.97 -3.56 -13.36
N MET A 181 -6.16 -2.26 -13.60
CA MET A 181 -7.06 -1.74 -14.63
C MET A 181 -6.69 -2.26 -16.01
N THR A 182 -5.44 -2.12 -16.40
CA THR A 182 -4.97 -2.54 -17.73
C THR A 182 -5.07 -4.06 -17.88
N THR A 183 -4.69 -4.82 -16.85
CA THR A 183 -4.79 -6.28 -16.84
C THR A 183 -6.24 -6.73 -16.94
N HIS A 184 -7.15 -6.12 -16.17
CA HIS A 184 -8.59 -6.41 -16.22
C HIS A 184 -9.14 -6.18 -17.64
N LEU A 185 -8.81 -5.05 -18.27
CA LEU A 185 -9.23 -4.75 -19.65
C LEU A 185 -8.64 -5.75 -20.66
N ALA A 186 -7.39 -6.16 -20.50
CA ALA A 186 -6.80 -7.18 -21.36
C ALA A 186 -7.51 -8.54 -21.22
N MET A 187 -7.86 -8.94 -19.98
CA MET A 187 -8.58 -10.19 -19.71
C MET A 187 -9.98 -10.23 -20.34
N THR A 188 -10.63 -9.09 -20.59
CA THR A 188 -11.91 -9.06 -21.32
C THR A 188 -11.78 -9.48 -22.79
N ARG A 189 -10.54 -9.51 -23.31
CA ARG A 189 -10.23 -9.90 -24.70
C ARG A 189 -9.69 -11.33 -24.81
N GLY A 190 -9.49 -12.01 -23.70
CA GLY A 190 -8.98 -13.36 -23.61
C GLY A 190 -8.03 -13.57 -22.41
N PRO A 191 -7.52 -14.78 -22.22
CA PRO A 191 -6.55 -15.06 -21.17
C PRO A 191 -5.26 -14.25 -21.35
N VAL A 192 -4.61 -13.92 -20.25
CA VAL A 192 -3.31 -13.26 -20.22
C VAL A 192 -2.28 -14.20 -19.56
N GLU A 193 -1.01 -14.06 -19.93
CA GLU A 193 0.09 -14.83 -19.37
C GLU A 193 1.05 -13.89 -18.64
N ASP A 194 1.60 -14.34 -17.52
CA ASP A 194 2.67 -13.63 -16.81
C ASP A 194 3.90 -13.47 -17.71
N LEU A 195 4.64 -12.39 -17.51
CA LEU A 195 5.98 -12.28 -18.04
C LEU A 195 6.86 -13.42 -17.48
N PRO A 196 7.86 -13.93 -18.26
CA PRO A 196 8.83 -14.87 -17.73
C PRO A 196 9.53 -14.32 -16.47
N GLN A 197 9.84 -15.19 -15.52
CA GLN A 197 10.41 -14.76 -14.22
C GLN A 197 11.74 -14.02 -14.38
N ASP A 198 12.59 -14.43 -15.30
CA ASP A 198 13.85 -13.76 -15.63
C ASP A 198 13.64 -12.33 -16.17
N GLU A 199 12.58 -12.10 -16.95
CA GLU A 199 12.19 -10.77 -17.40
C GLU A 199 11.66 -9.90 -16.25
N ILE A 200 10.87 -10.49 -15.36
CA ILE A 200 10.38 -9.80 -14.14
C ILE A 200 11.56 -9.34 -13.31
N ASP A 201 12.50 -10.23 -13.03
CA ASP A 201 13.70 -9.96 -12.22
C ASP A 201 14.59 -8.90 -12.87
N ARG A 202 14.78 -8.98 -14.18
CA ARG A 202 15.54 -8.00 -14.97
C ARG A 202 14.91 -6.62 -14.93
N CYS A 203 13.60 -6.52 -15.17
CA CYS A 203 12.85 -5.27 -15.12
C CYS A 203 12.90 -4.62 -13.74
N TYR A 204 12.73 -5.40 -12.68
CA TYR A 204 12.79 -4.92 -11.31
C TYR A 204 14.17 -4.37 -10.95
N ALA A 205 15.24 -5.12 -11.28
CA ALA A 205 16.61 -4.69 -11.02
C ALA A 205 16.96 -3.41 -11.80
N TRP A 206 16.61 -3.38 -13.09
CA TRP A 206 16.88 -2.22 -13.95
C TRP A 206 16.18 -0.96 -13.43
N PHE A 207 14.90 -1.06 -13.07
CA PHE A 207 14.13 0.09 -12.58
C PHE A 207 14.73 0.67 -11.31
N ARG A 208 15.12 -0.18 -10.35
CA ARG A 208 15.75 0.27 -9.09
C ARG A 208 17.08 0.98 -9.28
N GLN A 209 17.79 0.66 -10.35
CA GLN A 209 19.11 1.26 -10.64
C GLN A 209 19.02 2.54 -11.47
N ASN A 210 17.97 2.67 -12.30
CA ASN A 210 17.92 3.70 -13.33
C ASN A 210 16.77 4.71 -13.15
N TYR A 211 15.74 4.39 -12.37
CA TYR A 211 14.59 5.27 -12.22
C TYR A 211 14.83 6.37 -11.16
N GLY A 212 14.40 7.59 -11.49
CA GLY A 212 14.49 8.76 -10.63
C GLY A 212 15.72 9.62 -10.91
N GLN A 213 15.92 10.66 -10.09
CA GLN A 213 16.96 11.65 -10.28
C GLN A 213 18.27 11.34 -9.52
N ALA A 214 18.29 10.30 -8.69
CA ALA A 214 19.46 9.92 -7.91
C ALA A 214 20.54 9.29 -8.81
N GLY A 215 21.65 10.02 -9.04
CA GLY A 215 22.84 9.50 -9.73
C GLY A 215 22.86 9.62 -11.26
N ALA A 216 21.82 10.11 -11.90
CA ALA A 216 21.74 10.19 -13.36
C ALA A 216 22.55 11.37 -13.92
N LYS A 217 23.82 11.16 -14.25
CA LYS A 217 24.62 12.07 -15.07
C LYS A 217 24.82 11.61 -16.52
N LYS A 218 24.31 10.42 -16.91
CA LYS A 218 24.44 9.90 -18.29
C LYS A 218 23.12 9.25 -18.71
N VAL A 219 22.61 9.62 -19.87
CA VAL A 219 21.57 8.88 -20.58
C VAL A 219 22.28 7.71 -21.26
N ASN A 220 21.87 6.50 -20.96
CA ASN A 220 22.31 5.33 -21.71
C ASN A 220 21.65 5.40 -23.10
N ALA A 221 22.48 5.57 -24.14
CA ALA A 221 22.08 5.53 -25.54
C ALA A 221 21.93 4.07 -26.02
#